data_a4e10e2f01cefe61c1dcd3d08b0e8221
#
_entry.id   a4e10e2f01cefe61c1dcd3d08b0e8221
#
_cell.length_a   1.000
_cell.length_b   1.000
_cell.length_c   1.000
_cell.angle_alpha   90.00
_cell.angle_beta   90.00
_cell.angle_gamma   90.00
#
_symmetry.space_group_name_H-M   'P 1'
#
loop_
_entity.id
_entity.type
_entity.pdbx_description
1 polymer ?
#
loop_
_entity_poly.entity_id
_entity_poly.type
_entity_poly.pdbx_seq_one_letter_code
_entity_poly.pdbx_strand_id
1 'polypeptide(L)'
;MKSETIGKRIRQRRTELKLTQKDVANAIKGVSHVAISQWESDTTKPNSENLVDLSTVLECDLLWLLRGEGSSSNVMPASIGANKVPLISYVQAGTWTGIDDLKESTGDFNYIYTFIDTSDDAFALEIKGDSMEPDFKAGDVIIIDPRIEPRAGEFVAAINGDYEATFKKYRPIGDIDELGRHHFELVPLNSDYPTLSSLKQEIRIIGTMIEHRIYRRKR
;
A
#
# COMPACT_ATOMS: atom_id res chain seq x y z
N MET A 1 -37.64 -14.67 -3.75
CA MET A 1 -37.26 -13.34 -3.22
C MET A 1 -37.61 -12.32 -4.30
N LYS A 2 -38.39 -11.27 -4.01
CA LYS A 2 -38.67 -10.22 -5.01
C LYS A 2 -37.37 -9.48 -5.29
N SER A 3 -36.93 -9.48 -6.54
CA SER A 3 -35.78 -8.69 -7.00
C SER A 3 -36.00 -7.21 -6.62
N GLU A 4 -35.08 -6.64 -5.93
CA GLU A 4 -35.12 -5.23 -5.52
C GLU A 4 -34.97 -4.35 -6.75
N THR A 5 -35.83 -3.35 -6.92
CA THR A 5 -35.87 -2.50 -8.12
C THR A 5 -34.77 -1.42 -8.06
N ILE A 6 -34.40 -0.86 -9.22
CA ILE A 6 -33.45 0.27 -9.29
C ILE A 6 -33.92 1.45 -8.41
N GLY A 7 -35.20 1.79 -8.46
CA GLY A 7 -35.75 2.89 -7.67
C GLY A 7 -35.60 2.67 -6.15
N LYS A 8 -35.83 1.43 -5.70
CA LYS A 8 -35.63 1.08 -4.30
C LYS A 8 -34.17 1.21 -3.89
N ARG A 9 -33.22 0.79 -4.73
CA ARG A 9 -31.77 0.95 -4.45
C ARG A 9 -31.34 2.41 -4.42
N ILE A 10 -31.83 3.24 -5.35
CA ILE A 10 -31.62 4.69 -5.32
C ILE A 10 -32.07 5.27 -3.97
N ARG A 11 -33.31 4.98 -3.58
CA ARG A 11 -33.88 5.48 -2.32
C ARG A 11 -33.12 4.98 -1.10
N GLN A 12 -32.79 3.70 -1.06
CA GLN A 12 -32.01 3.10 0.03
C GLN A 12 -30.69 3.82 0.21
N ARG A 13 -29.89 3.93 -0.86
CA ARG A 13 -28.57 4.51 -0.78
C ARG A 13 -28.60 6.00 -0.43
N ARG A 14 -29.52 6.76 -1.01
CA ARG A 14 -29.74 8.15 -0.65
C ARG A 14 -30.04 8.30 0.85
N THR A 15 -30.89 7.43 1.38
CA THR A 15 -31.29 7.50 2.81
C THR A 15 -30.12 7.12 3.73
N GLU A 16 -29.30 6.11 3.37
CA GLU A 16 -28.07 5.76 4.08
C GLU A 16 -27.10 6.92 4.17
N LEU A 17 -26.95 7.67 3.06
CA LEU A 17 -26.12 8.88 2.99
C LEU A 17 -26.77 10.13 3.62
N LYS A 18 -28.00 10.01 4.16
CA LYS A 18 -28.78 11.11 4.74
C LYS A 18 -29.03 12.27 3.78
N LEU A 19 -29.04 12.00 2.47
CA LEU A 19 -29.35 12.99 1.45
C LEU A 19 -30.85 13.15 1.24
N THR A 20 -31.29 14.36 0.89
CA THR A 20 -32.66 14.61 0.41
C THR A 20 -32.73 14.38 -1.11
N GLN A 21 -33.95 14.19 -1.66
CA GLN A 21 -34.14 14.13 -3.11
C GLN A 21 -33.67 15.41 -3.83
N LYS A 22 -33.75 16.56 -3.14
CA LYS A 22 -33.24 17.83 -3.67
C LYS A 22 -31.73 17.86 -3.72
N ASP A 23 -31.04 17.31 -2.71
CA ASP A 23 -29.56 17.25 -2.70
C ASP A 23 -29.04 16.43 -3.87
N VAL A 24 -29.64 15.25 -4.11
CA VAL A 24 -29.29 14.41 -5.26
C VAL A 24 -29.57 15.12 -6.59
N ALA A 25 -30.74 15.78 -6.71
CA ALA A 25 -31.08 16.52 -7.92
C ALA A 25 -30.13 17.68 -8.21
N ASN A 26 -29.72 18.41 -7.17
CA ASN A 26 -28.78 19.54 -7.30
C ASN A 26 -27.36 19.09 -7.71
N ALA A 27 -26.98 17.86 -7.39
CA ALA A 27 -25.69 17.29 -7.74
C ALA A 27 -25.62 16.76 -9.17
N ILE A 28 -26.76 16.57 -9.85
CA ILE A 28 -26.84 16.05 -11.22
C ILE A 28 -27.35 17.13 -12.17
N LYS A 29 -26.58 17.45 -13.19
CA LYS A 29 -26.92 18.50 -14.13
C LYS A 29 -28.21 18.18 -14.91
N GLY A 30 -29.16 19.12 -14.88
CA GLY A 30 -30.40 18.98 -15.65
C GLY A 30 -31.45 18.04 -15.07
N VAL A 31 -31.26 17.56 -13.84
CA VAL A 31 -32.21 16.68 -13.13
C VAL A 31 -32.99 17.45 -12.09
N SER A 32 -34.30 17.29 -12.07
CA SER A 32 -35.17 17.88 -11.04
C SER A 32 -35.45 16.91 -9.89
N HIS A 33 -35.82 17.42 -8.71
CA HIS A 33 -36.23 16.58 -7.59
C HIS A 33 -37.45 15.70 -7.92
N VAL A 34 -38.29 16.14 -8.86
CA VAL A 34 -39.44 15.35 -9.35
C VAL A 34 -38.96 14.12 -10.10
N ALA A 35 -37.90 14.26 -10.93
CA ALA A 35 -37.30 13.13 -11.62
C ALA A 35 -36.73 12.10 -10.63
N ILE A 36 -36.02 12.55 -9.59
CA ILE A 36 -35.52 11.66 -8.53
C ILE A 36 -36.69 10.91 -7.86
N SER A 37 -37.77 11.61 -7.51
CA SER A 37 -38.96 10.98 -6.92
C SER A 37 -39.60 9.93 -7.82
N GLN A 38 -39.67 10.22 -9.12
CA GLN A 38 -40.19 9.28 -10.12
C GLN A 38 -39.30 8.04 -10.31
N TRP A 39 -37.97 8.24 -10.25
CA TRP A 39 -37.01 7.12 -10.30
C TRP A 39 -37.12 6.25 -9.06
N GLU A 40 -37.20 6.84 -7.86
CA GLU A 40 -37.33 6.10 -6.59
C GLU A 40 -38.65 5.33 -6.46
N SER A 41 -39.69 5.79 -7.16
CA SER A 41 -41.00 5.09 -7.22
C SER A 41 -41.12 4.15 -8.39
N ASP A 42 -40.06 3.95 -9.20
CA ASP A 42 -40.08 3.16 -10.44
C ASP A 42 -41.11 3.63 -11.50
N THR A 43 -41.58 4.88 -11.39
CA THR A 43 -42.53 5.46 -12.37
C THR A 43 -41.83 5.73 -13.69
N THR A 44 -40.59 6.20 -13.65
CA THR A 44 -39.70 6.34 -14.79
C THR A 44 -38.34 5.75 -14.46
N LYS A 45 -37.49 5.54 -15.47
CA LYS A 45 -36.12 5.05 -15.29
C LYS A 45 -35.13 6.15 -15.66
N PRO A 46 -34.03 6.31 -14.90
CA PRO A 46 -32.93 7.17 -15.34
C PRO A 46 -32.31 6.63 -16.63
N ASN A 47 -31.85 7.54 -17.50
CA ASN A 47 -31.09 7.16 -18.67
C ASN A 47 -29.66 6.76 -18.30
N SER A 48 -28.86 6.30 -19.26
CA SER A 48 -27.51 5.79 -19.01
C SER A 48 -26.58 6.85 -18.40
N GLU A 49 -26.68 8.11 -18.83
CA GLU A 49 -25.89 9.22 -18.32
C GLU A 49 -26.23 9.51 -16.86
N ASN A 50 -27.53 9.66 -16.57
CA ASN A 50 -28.01 9.87 -15.20
C ASN A 50 -27.71 8.70 -14.27
N LEU A 51 -27.58 7.46 -14.77
CA LEU A 51 -27.18 6.31 -13.95
C LEU A 51 -25.73 6.39 -13.50
N VAL A 52 -24.84 6.87 -14.38
CA VAL A 52 -23.42 7.12 -14.02
C VAL A 52 -23.33 8.23 -12.98
N ASP A 53 -24.04 9.35 -13.20
CA ASP A 53 -24.06 10.46 -12.25
C ASP A 53 -24.65 10.04 -10.89
N LEU A 54 -25.76 9.26 -10.92
CA LEU A 54 -26.36 8.69 -9.70
C LEU A 54 -25.39 7.79 -8.95
N SER A 55 -24.64 6.94 -9.64
CA SER A 55 -23.65 6.07 -9.00
C SER A 55 -22.57 6.85 -8.28
N THR A 56 -22.16 7.97 -8.86
CA THR A 56 -21.17 8.89 -8.29
C THR A 56 -21.73 9.64 -7.07
N VAL A 57 -22.91 10.26 -7.22
CA VAL A 57 -23.56 11.05 -6.14
C VAL A 57 -23.98 10.17 -4.97
N LEU A 58 -24.42 8.95 -5.25
CA LEU A 58 -24.84 7.98 -4.24
C LEU A 58 -23.67 7.13 -3.72
N GLU A 59 -22.45 7.40 -4.18
CA GLU A 59 -21.24 6.68 -3.76
C GLU A 59 -21.41 5.15 -3.79
N CYS A 60 -21.95 4.62 -4.90
CA CYS A 60 -22.19 3.20 -5.05
C CYS A 60 -21.74 2.66 -6.42
N ASP A 61 -21.54 1.35 -6.49
CA ASP A 61 -21.21 0.69 -7.75
C ASP A 61 -22.37 0.74 -8.75
N LEU A 62 -22.06 1.04 -10.02
CA LEU A 62 -23.06 1.13 -11.09
C LEU A 62 -23.76 -0.20 -11.34
N LEU A 63 -23.08 -1.35 -11.24
CA LEU A 63 -23.69 -2.67 -11.38
C LEU A 63 -24.61 -2.99 -10.21
N TRP A 64 -24.22 -2.58 -9.00
CA TRP A 64 -25.13 -2.69 -7.86
C TRP A 64 -26.39 -1.85 -8.06
N LEU A 65 -26.25 -0.61 -8.52
CA LEU A 65 -27.39 0.27 -8.77
C LEU A 65 -28.31 -0.32 -9.84
N LEU A 66 -27.76 -0.90 -10.91
CA LEU A 66 -28.50 -1.48 -12.03
C LEU A 66 -29.13 -2.83 -11.71
N ARG A 67 -28.38 -3.74 -11.09
CA ARG A 67 -28.75 -5.17 -10.97
C ARG A 67 -28.85 -5.66 -9.52
N GLY A 68 -28.35 -4.90 -8.56
CA GLY A 68 -28.21 -5.35 -7.18
C GLY A 68 -27.06 -6.33 -6.98
N GLU A 69 -26.15 -6.42 -7.95
CA GLU A 69 -24.96 -7.26 -7.91
C GLU A 69 -23.77 -6.41 -7.44
N GLY A 70 -22.98 -6.91 -6.50
CA GLY A 70 -21.87 -6.15 -5.93
C GLY A 70 -22.21 -5.48 -4.60
N SER A 71 -21.50 -4.41 -4.24
CA SER A 71 -21.64 -3.70 -2.97
C SER A 71 -22.41 -2.39 -3.12
N SER A 72 -23.33 -2.09 -2.20
CA SER A 72 -23.98 -0.79 -2.08
C SER A 72 -23.05 0.32 -1.60
N SER A 73 -21.86 -0.01 -1.16
CA SER A 73 -20.88 0.90 -0.61
C SER A 73 -19.75 1.11 -1.62
N ASN A 74 -19.29 2.35 -1.75
CA ASN A 74 -18.10 2.71 -2.54
C ASN A 74 -16.79 2.21 -1.89
N VAL A 75 -16.90 1.51 -0.77
CA VAL A 75 -15.84 0.66 -0.24
C VAL A 75 -15.97 -0.68 -0.93
N MET A 76 -15.35 -0.82 -2.07
CA MET A 76 -15.03 -2.15 -2.57
C MET A 76 -14.18 -2.82 -1.48
N PRO A 77 -14.48 -4.08 -1.10
CA PRO A 77 -13.43 -4.92 -0.57
C PRO A 77 -12.38 -4.90 -1.68
N ALA A 78 -11.24 -4.27 -1.42
CA ALA A 78 -10.13 -4.36 -2.31
C ALA A 78 -9.81 -5.86 -2.41
N SER A 79 -10.24 -6.50 -3.49
CA SER A 79 -9.61 -7.71 -3.97
C SER A 79 -8.29 -7.29 -4.61
N ILE A 80 -7.52 -6.55 -3.85
CA ILE A 80 -6.13 -6.29 -4.11
C ILE A 80 -5.52 -7.64 -3.81
N GLY A 81 -4.94 -8.27 -4.81
CA GLY A 81 -4.15 -9.45 -4.59
C GLY A 81 -3.13 -9.09 -3.53
N ALA A 82 -3.34 -9.58 -2.31
CA ALA A 82 -2.39 -9.34 -1.25
C ALA A 82 -1.11 -10.09 -1.61
N ASN A 83 -0.04 -9.36 -1.87
CA ASN A 83 1.27 -9.94 -2.08
C ASN A 83 1.76 -10.54 -0.77
N LYS A 84 2.25 -11.78 -0.85
CA LYS A 84 2.76 -12.52 0.30
C LYS A 84 4.27 -12.34 0.37
N VAL A 85 4.74 -11.64 1.38
CA VAL A 85 6.15 -11.28 1.57
C VAL A 85 6.70 -12.05 2.78
N PRO A 86 7.82 -12.79 2.66
CA PRO A 86 8.40 -13.52 3.77
C PRO A 86 9.05 -12.56 4.78
N LEU A 87 8.82 -12.81 6.07
CA LEU A 87 9.53 -12.14 7.16
C LEU A 87 10.80 -12.92 7.46
N ILE A 88 11.96 -12.32 7.20
CA ILE A 88 13.27 -12.93 7.38
C ILE A 88 14.09 -12.22 8.45
N SER A 89 15.13 -12.87 8.94
CA SER A 89 16.08 -12.27 9.87
C SER A 89 17.12 -11.39 9.13
N TYR A 90 17.81 -10.50 9.87
CA TYR A 90 18.91 -9.68 9.31
C TYR A 90 20.05 -10.53 8.73
N VAL A 91 20.34 -11.69 9.31
CA VAL A 91 21.35 -12.61 8.80
C VAL A 91 20.91 -13.23 7.46
N GLN A 92 19.65 -13.69 7.38
CA GLN A 92 19.09 -14.21 6.13
C GLN A 92 19.04 -13.14 5.04
N ALA A 93 18.72 -11.88 5.40
CA ALA A 93 18.74 -10.78 4.44
C ALA A 93 20.13 -10.53 3.85
N GLY A 94 21.19 -10.78 4.61
CA GLY A 94 22.57 -10.65 4.16
C GLY A 94 22.94 -11.62 3.02
N THR A 95 22.32 -12.77 2.97
CA THR A 95 22.53 -13.82 1.96
C THR A 95 21.35 -13.96 0.98
N TRP A 96 20.38 -13.07 1.06
CA TRP A 96 19.15 -13.15 0.26
C TRP A 96 19.41 -13.02 -1.23
N THR A 97 18.99 -14.03 -1.99
CA THR A 97 19.05 -14.06 -3.46
C THR A 97 17.68 -14.17 -4.11
N GLY A 98 16.62 -14.35 -3.30
CA GLY A 98 15.24 -14.40 -3.75
C GLY A 98 14.41 -15.47 -3.05
N ILE A 99 13.15 -15.59 -3.45
CA ILE A 99 12.20 -16.53 -2.84
C ILE A 99 12.60 -18.00 -3.00
N ASP A 100 13.46 -18.29 -3.96
CA ASP A 100 13.96 -19.67 -4.19
C ASP A 100 14.82 -20.17 -3.03
N ASP A 101 15.50 -19.28 -2.31
CA ASP A 101 16.25 -19.63 -1.08
C ASP A 101 15.35 -20.22 0.00
N LEU A 102 14.06 -19.84 0.01
CA LEU A 102 13.08 -20.36 0.96
C LEU A 102 12.64 -21.79 0.66
N LYS A 103 12.69 -22.21 -0.60
CA LYS A 103 12.28 -23.55 -1.03
C LYS A 103 13.27 -24.64 -0.57
N GLU A 104 14.54 -24.27 -0.41
CA GLU A 104 15.58 -25.17 0.10
C GLU A 104 15.63 -25.20 1.63
N SER A 105 15.01 -24.24 2.29
CA SER A 105 14.98 -24.12 3.73
C SER A 105 13.75 -24.83 4.30
N THR A 106 13.94 -25.85 5.11
CA THR A 106 12.86 -26.66 5.75
C THR A 106 12.16 -25.96 6.91
N GLY A 107 12.20 -24.61 6.99
CA GLY A 107 11.61 -23.82 8.07
C GLY A 107 10.23 -23.27 7.74
N ASP A 108 9.32 -23.23 8.74
CA ASP A 108 8.10 -22.44 8.68
C ASP A 108 8.46 -20.95 8.72
N PHE A 109 8.28 -20.26 7.59
CA PHE A 109 8.46 -18.83 7.52
C PHE A 109 7.17 -18.11 7.92
N ASN A 110 7.30 -17.05 8.69
CA ASN A 110 6.24 -16.10 8.88
C ASN A 110 6.13 -15.23 7.62
N TYR A 111 4.89 -14.94 7.21
CA TYR A 111 4.64 -14.12 6.06
C TYR A 111 3.81 -12.89 6.43
N ILE A 112 4.08 -11.81 5.74
CA ILE A 112 3.33 -10.57 5.83
C ILE A 112 2.59 -10.36 4.51
N TYR A 113 1.34 -9.93 4.58
CA TYR A 113 0.56 -9.59 3.39
C TYR A 113 0.59 -8.08 3.19
N THR A 114 0.94 -7.65 1.99
CA THR A 114 0.91 -6.24 1.58
C THR A 114 0.02 -6.04 0.37
N PHE A 115 -0.52 -4.83 0.25
CA PHE A 115 -1.32 -4.42 -0.90
C PHE A 115 -0.52 -3.56 -1.89
N ILE A 116 0.74 -3.32 -1.60
CA ILE A 116 1.66 -2.62 -2.49
C ILE A 116 2.19 -3.64 -3.50
N ASP A 117 2.33 -3.22 -4.76
CA ASP A 117 3.02 -4.02 -5.77
C ASP A 117 4.47 -4.23 -5.35
N THR A 118 4.88 -5.48 -5.30
CA THR A 118 6.22 -5.90 -4.94
C THR A 118 6.81 -6.81 -6.01
N SER A 119 8.11 -6.84 -6.13
CA SER A 119 8.78 -7.91 -6.87
C SER A 119 8.64 -9.25 -6.14
N ASP A 120 8.86 -10.35 -6.86
CA ASP A 120 8.87 -11.69 -6.28
C ASP A 120 10.00 -11.89 -5.24
N ASP A 121 11.04 -11.05 -5.31
CA ASP A 121 12.20 -11.12 -4.42
C ASP A 121 12.05 -10.26 -3.16
N ALA A 122 10.93 -9.54 -3.01
CA ALA A 122 10.67 -8.69 -1.86
C ALA A 122 10.60 -9.50 -0.57
N PHE A 123 11.12 -8.92 0.51
CA PHE A 123 11.12 -9.52 1.84
C PHE A 123 10.81 -8.49 2.94
N ALA A 124 10.41 -8.95 4.09
CA ALA A 124 10.16 -8.12 5.26
C ALA A 124 11.22 -8.34 6.33
N LEU A 125 11.55 -7.26 7.06
CA LEU A 125 12.43 -7.25 8.21
C LEU A 125 11.75 -6.62 9.42
N GLU A 126 12.00 -7.14 10.61
CA GLU A 126 11.64 -6.48 11.86
C GLU A 126 12.78 -5.58 12.31
N ILE A 127 12.49 -4.31 12.58
CA ILE A 127 13.48 -3.33 13.07
C ILE A 127 14.03 -3.75 14.42
N LYS A 128 15.35 -3.77 14.55
CA LYS A 128 16.08 -4.02 15.78
C LYS A 128 16.95 -2.81 16.12
N GLY A 129 17.06 -2.51 17.43
CA GLY A 129 17.80 -1.37 17.91
C GLY A 129 17.11 -0.03 17.63
N ASP A 130 17.82 1.06 17.86
CA ASP A 130 17.32 2.43 17.90
C ASP A 130 18.07 3.38 16.96
N SER A 131 18.94 2.85 16.09
CA SER A 131 19.75 3.67 15.15
C SER A 131 18.92 4.47 14.16
N MET A 132 17.64 4.10 13.98
CA MET A 132 16.71 4.76 13.07
C MET A 132 15.55 5.46 13.80
N GLU A 133 15.66 5.62 15.12
CA GLU A 133 14.73 6.46 15.88
C GLU A 133 14.93 7.95 15.51
N PRO A 134 13.88 8.78 15.60
CA PRO A 134 12.56 8.48 16.15
C PRO A 134 11.55 7.83 15.17
N ASP A 135 11.83 7.80 13.86
CA ASP A 135 10.86 7.43 12.84
C ASP A 135 10.60 5.92 12.78
N PHE A 136 11.64 5.12 13.02
CA PHE A 136 11.56 3.65 13.03
C PHE A 136 11.96 3.12 14.39
N LYS A 137 11.10 2.34 15.01
CA LYS A 137 11.29 1.79 16.36
C LYS A 137 11.48 0.29 16.33
N ALA A 138 12.18 -0.23 17.33
CA ALA A 138 12.31 -1.67 17.51
C ALA A 138 10.93 -2.35 17.58
N GLY A 139 10.72 -3.39 16.76
CA GLY A 139 9.47 -4.11 16.59
C GLY A 139 8.58 -3.59 15.47
N ASP A 140 8.92 -2.48 14.81
CA ASP A 140 8.29 -2.10 13.54
C ASP A 140 8.74 -3.07 12.44
N VAL A 141 7.92 -3.22 11.42
CA VAL A 141 8.24 -4.07 10.26
C VAL A 141 8.35 -3.22 9.01
N ILE A 142 9.39 -3.48 8.22
CA ILE A 142 9.62 -2.84 6.94
C ILE A 142 9.59 -3.89 5.82
N ILE A 143 9.08 -3.51 4.65
CA ILE A 143 9.16 -4.32 3.43
C ILE A 143 10.20 -3.71 2.52
N ILE A 144 11.13 -4.55 2.08
CA ILE A 144 12.27 -4.21 1.23
C ILE A 144 12.07 -4.87 -0.13
N ASP A 145 12.25 -4.11 -1.20
CA ASP A 145 12.24 -4.64 -2.56
C ASP A 145 13.64 -4.51 -3.20
N PRO A 146 14.30 -5.63 -3.51
CA PRO A 146 15.64 -5.65 -4.12
C PRO A 146 15.69 -5.08 -5.54
N ARG A 147 14.56 -5.06 -6.27
CA ARG A 147 14.52 -4.59 -7.66
C ARG A 147 14.32 -3.08 -7.79
N ILE A 148 14.12 -2.40 -6.68
CA ILE A 148 13.94 -0.94 -6.66
C ILE A 148 15.27 -0.28 -6.29
N GLU A 149 15.82 0.51 -7.22
CA GLU A 149 16.98 1.33 -6.96
C GLU A 149 16.64 2.52 -6.04
N PRO A 150 17.44 2.79 -5.00
CA PRO A 150 17.15 3.85 -4.06
C PRO A 150 17.39 5.24 -4.65
N ARG A 151 16.52 6.17 -4.29
CA ARG A 151 16.71 7.60 -4.54
C ARG A 151 17.24 8.29 -3.29
N ALA A 152 17.82 9.47 -3.49
CA ALA A 152 18.32 10.30 -2.39
C ALA A 152 17.25 10.53 -1.31
N GLY A 153 17.57 10.16 -0.07
CA GLY A 153 16.68 10.31 1.08
C GLY A 153 15.78 9.13 1.37
N GLU A 154 15.70 8.13 0.50
CA GLU A 154 14.99 6.87 0.75
C GLU A 154 15.75 5.98 1.75
N PHE A 155 15.07 4.96 2.26
CA PHE A 155 15.62 4.05 3.24
C PHE A 155 15.93 2.71 2.58
N VAL A 156 17.08 2.14 2.94
CA VAL A 156 17.58 0.91 2.33
C VAL A 156 18.03 -0.09 3.38
N ALA A 157 17.91 -1.35 3.03
CA ALA A 157 18.64 -2.42 3.67
C ALA A 157 19.96 -2.64 2.92
N ALA A 158 21.06 -2.79 3.65
CA ALA A 158 22.40 -2.97 3.09
C ALA A 158 23.27 -3.84 3.99
N ILE A 159 24.32 -4.41 3.42
CA ILE A 159 25.35 -5.19 4.12
C ILE A 159 26.64 -4.38 4.13
N ASN A 160 27.32 -4.36 5.25
CA ASN A 160 28.57 -3.61 5.48
C ASN A 160 29.76 -4.50 5.86
N GLY A 161 29.90 -5.64 5.21
CA GLY A 161 31.06 -6.54 5.40
C GLY A 161 30.86 -7.69 6.39
N ASP A 162 30.01 -7.57 7.39
CA ASP A 162 29.81 -8.57 8.46
C ASP A 162 28.64 -9.52 8.23
N TYR A 163 28.18 -9.63 7.00
CA TYR A 163 27.04 -10.47 6.58
C TYR A 163 25.70 -10.18 7.26
N GLU A 164 25.64 -9.21 8.17
CA GLU A 164 24.39 -8.74 8.75
C GLU A 164 23.85 -7.52 8.00
N ALA A 165 22.58 -7.58 7.67
CA ALA A 165 21.91 -6.43 7.06
C ALA A 165 21.75 -5.29 8.06
N THR A 166 21.94 -4.07 7.61
CA THR A 166 21.62 -2.84 8.34
C THR A 166 20.58 -2.04 7.60
N PHE A 167 19.76 -1.28 8.30
CA PHE A 167 18.74 -0.42 7.73
C PHE A 167 19.08 1.04 8.00
N LYS A 168 19.21 1.86 6.94
CA LYS A 168 19.66 3.26 7.03
C LYS A 168 19.03 4.11 5.93
N LYS A 169 19.16 5.43 6.07
CA LYS A 169 18.80 6.41 5.04
C LYS A 169 19.91 6.48 3.99
N TYR A 170 19.53 6.37 2.72
CA TYR A 170 20.44 6.46 1.59
C TYR A 170 20.74 7.92 1.23
N ARG A 171 22.01 8.24 1.11
CA ARG A 171 22.51 9.55 0.68
C ARG A 171 23.59 9.36 -0.39
N PRO A 172 23.29 9.60 -1.69
CA PRO A 172 24.31 9.54 -2.73
C PRO A 172 25.34 10.65 -2.53
N ILE A 173 26.60 10.32 -2.81
CA ILE A 173 27.73 11.25 -2.87
C ILE A 173 28.05 11.44 -4.35
N GLY A 174 28.45 12.67 -4.75
CA GLY A 174 28.68 13.02 -6.15
C GLY A 174 29.86 12.30 -6.83
N ASP A 175 30.65 11.55 -6.06
CA ASP A 175 31.82 10.82 -6.56
C ASP A 175 31.40 9.50 -7.22
N ILE A 176 32.11 9.14 -8.28
CA ILE A 176 31.89 7.92 -9.06
C ILE A 176 33.15 7.07 -9.00
N ASP A 177 33.00 5.74 -8.80
CA ASP A 177 34.12 4.81 -8.81
C ASP A 177 34.62 4.51 -10.25
N GLU A 178 35.71 3.76 -10.36
CA GLU A 178 36.31 3.37 -11.64
C GLU A 178 35.38 2.54 -12.54
N LEU A 179 34.31 1.97 -11.96
CA LEU A 179 33.28 1.19 -12.67
C LEU A 179 32.05 2.03 -13.01
N GLY A 180 32.06 3.34 -12.74
CA GLY A 180 30.94 4.26 -13.01
C GLY A 180 29.81 4.19 -11.99
N ARG A 181 30.00 3.58 -10.81
CA ARG A 181 29.00 3.48 -9.76
C ARG A 181 29.12 4.67 -8.82
N HIS A 182 28.00 5.26 -8.43
CA HIS A 182 27.98 6.36 -7.47
C HIS A 182 28.33 5.87 -6.06
N HIS A 183 29.22 6.58 -5.42
CA HIS A 183 29.45 6.41 -3.99
C HIS A 183 28.29 6.96 -3.19
N PHE A 184 28.06 6.39 -2.01
CA PHE A 184 26.95 6.76 -1.15
C PHE A 184 27.28 6.60 0.33
N GLU A 185 26.46 7.20 1.14
CA GLU A 185 26.47 7.06 2.58
C GLU A 185 25.16 6.48 3.08
N LEU A 186 25.26 5.68 4.11
CA LEU A 186 24.15 5.16 4.88
C LEU A 186 24.08 5.93 6.20
N VAL A 187 23.07 6.80 6.31
CA VAL A 187 22.92 7.75 7.40
C VAL A 187 21.92 7.23 8.41
N PRO A 188 22.27 7.03 9.68
CA PRO A 188 21.32 6.78 10.75
C PRO A 188 20.44 8.02 10.99
N LEU A 189 19.23 7.84 11.50
CA LEU A 189 18.41 8.96 11.98
C LEU A 189 18.78 9.36 13.40
N ASN A 190 19.22 8.40 14.22
CA ASN A 190 19.75 8.67 15.54
C ASN A 190 21.24 9.09 15.42
N SER A 191 21.53 10.31 15.83
CA SER A 191 22.88 10.92 15.75
C SER A 191 23.94 10.23 16.61
N ASP A 192 23.55 9.37 17.53
CA ASP A 192 24.49 8.60 18.38
C ASP A 192 25.20 7.48 17.60
N TYR A 193 24.72 7.20 16.38
CA TYR A 193 25.29 6.18 15.50
C TYR A 193 26.10 6.79 14.35
N PRO A 194 27.19 6.14 13.95
CA PRO A 194 28.03 6.64 12.87
C PRO A 194 27.38 6.47 11.49
N THR A 195 27.63 7.42 10.61
CA THR A 195 27.34 7.27 9.17
C THR A 195 28.34 6.29 8.55
N LEU A 196 27.86 5.35 7.78
CA LEU A 196 28.67 4.41 7.00
C LEU A 196 28.88 4.97 5.60
N SER A 197 30.09 4.81 5.04
CA SER A 197 30.41 5.37 3.72
C SER A 197 31.01 4.30 2.81
N SER A 198 30.50 4.19 1.59
CA SER A 198 31.02 3.29 0.55
C SER A 198 32.42 3.67 0.05
N LEU A 199 32.91 4.85 0.39
CA LEU A 199 34.30 5.26 0.16
C LEU A 199 35.28 4.61 1.15
N LYS A 200 34.80 4.22 2.34
CA LYS A 200 35.66 3.76 3.45
C LYS A 200 35.58 2.25 3.66
N GLN A 201 34.50 1.63 3.21
CA GLN A 201 34.25 0.20 3.40
C GLN A 201 33.35 -0.33 2.29
N GLU A 202 33.41 -1.62 2.05
CA GLU A 202 32.51 -2.27 1.11
C GLU A 202 31.08 -2.32 1.67
N ILE A 203 30.14 -1.70 0.95
CA ILE A 203 28.72 -1.69 1.30
C ILE A 203 27.93 -2.13 0.08
N ARG A 204 27.08 -3.12 0.25
CA ARG A 204 26.16 -3.59 -0.78
C ARG A 204 24.71 -3.32 -0.36
N ILE A 205 23.98 -2.54 -1.14
CA ILE A 205 22.54 -2.36 -0.97
C ILE A 205 21.85 -3.65 -1.40
N ILE A 206 20.94 -4.17 -0.56
CA ILE A 206 20.15 -5.37 -0.82
C ILE A 206 18.71 -5.06 -1.21
N GLY A 207 18.26 -3.82 -1.03
CA GLY A 207 16.97 -3.36 -1.52
C GLY A 207 16.51 -2.07 -0.87
N THR A 208 15.46 -1.51 -1.44
CA THR A 208 14.85 -0.24 -1.02
C THR A 208 13.56 -0.51 -0.25
N MET A 209 13.33 0.25 0.82
CA MET A 209 12.08 0.15 1.60
C MET A 209 10.91 0.71 0.79
N ILE A 210 9.84 -0.09 0.71
CA ILE A 210 8.60 0.29 0.03
C ILE A 210 7.42 0.44 0.99
N GLU A 211 7.50 -0.15 2.18
CA GLU A 211 6.45 -0.06 3.18
C GLU A 211 7.03 -0.08 4.58
N HIS A 212 6.46 0.72 5.50
CA HIS A 212 6.75 0.72 6.93
C HIS A 212 5.47 0.45 7.70
N ARG A 213 5.49 -0.54 8.60
CA ARG A 213 4.38 -0.92 9.47
C ARG A 213 4.72 -0.70 10.92
N ILE A 214 3.91 0.12 11.57
CA ILE A 214 4.02 0.42 12.99
C ILE A 214 3.00 -0.43 13.75
N TYR A 215 3.48 -1.32 14.58
CA TYR A 215 2.62 -2.11 15.46
C TYR A 215 2.46 -1.40 16.80
N ARG A 216 1.24 -0.95 17.10
CA ARG A 216 0.95 -0.43 18.43
C ARG A 216 1.09 -1.56 19.43
N ARG A 217 1.93 -1.38 20.46
CA ARG A 217 2.13 -2.36 21.52
C ARG A 217 0.78 -2.73 22.14
N LYS A 218 0.50 -4.04 22.24
CA LYS A 218 -0.60 -4.51 23.09
C LYS A 218 -0.28 -4.08 24.52
N ARG A 219 -1.22 -3.38 25.14
CA ARG A 219 -1.17 -3.05 26.57
C ARG A 219 -1.40 -4.29 27.39
#